data_3a768903f526f5c9589c18a283d60ebe
#
_entry.id   3a768903f526f5c9589c18a283d60ebe
#
_cell.length_a   1.000
_cell.length_b   1.000
_cell.length_c   1.000
_cell.angle_alpha   90.00
_cell.angle_beta   90.00
_cell.angle_gamma   90.00
#
_symmetry.space_group_name_H-M   'P 1'
#
loop_
_entity.id
_entity.type
_entity.pdbx_description
1 polymer ?
#
loop_
_entity_poly.entity_id
_entity_poly.type
_entity_poly.pdbx_seq_one_letter_code
_entity_poly.pdbx_strand_id
1 'polypeptide(L)'
;MDYVPIKKNNFNQLAVKPNFLNLQKIRDTFAWEDLDKELNGIEGGGFNISYEILDRHNLTPIKDKIALYWEGKNEETETFTFSDLSKLTNRFANVLTNLGINKGDRIFTYMDRIPELYISLLGTLKVGGVTGPLFPLLDRMQ
;
A
#
# COMPACT_ATOMS: atom_id res chain seq x y z
N MET A 1 -8.98 -30.81 -24.73
CA MET A 1 -9.64 -30.43 -23.46
C MET A 1 -10.63 -29.33 -23.78
N ASP A 2 -11.90 -29.62 -23.64
CA ASP A 2 -12.94 -28.58 -23.82
C ASP A 2 -12.99 -27.74 -22.54
N TYR A 3 -12.60 -26.49 -22.62
CA TYR A 3 -12.69 -25.55 -21.50
C TYR A 3 -14.15 -25.09 -21.35
N VAL A 4 -14.75 -25.41 -20.21
CA VAL A 4 -16.07 -24.87 -19.87
C VAL A 4 -15.88 -23.39 -19.48
N PRO A 5 -16.54 -22.45 -20.19
CA PRO A 5 -16.39 -21.03 -19.86
C PRO A 5 -16.95 -20.73 -18.46
N ILE A 6 -16.18 -20.00 -17.66
CA ILE A 6 -16.60 -19.52 -16.34
C ILE A 6 -17.71 -18.48 -16.55
N LYS A 7 -18.94 -18.81 -16.16
CA LYS A 7 -20.05 -17.86 -16.12
C LYS A 7 -19.95 -17.01 -14.85
N LYS A 8 -19.74 -15.70 -15.00
CA LYS A 8 -19.79 -14.77 -13.88
C LYS A 8 -21.22 -14.57 -13.41
N ASN A 9 -21.41 -14.49 -12.09
CA ASN A 9 -22.72 -14.14 -11.52
C ASN A 9 -23.16 -12.74 -11.96
N ASN A 10 -24.48 -12.53 -12.02
CA ASN A 10 -25.02 -11.20 -12.26
C ASN A 10 -24.63 -10.27 -11.10
N PHE A 11 -24.09 -9.10 -11.39
CA PHE A 11 -23.65 -8.10 -10.40
C PHE A 11 -24.74 -7.74 -9.38
N ASN A 12 -26.01 -7.79 -9.78
CA ASN A 12 -27.14 -7.52 -8.88
C ASN A 12 -27.37 -8.58 -7.81
N GLN A 13 -26.78 -9.79 -7.98
CA GLN A 13 -26.91 -10.94 -7.06
C GLN A 13 -25.73 -11.06 -6.10
N LEU A 14 -24.73 -10.19 -6.23
CA LEU A 14 -23.57 -10.19 -5.34
C LEU A 14 -23.88 -9.46 -4.03
N ALA A 15 -23.51 -10.08 -2.90
CA ALA A 15 -23.63 -9.48 -1.58
C ALA A 15 -22.81 -8.18 -1.47
N VAL A 16 -21.66 -8.14 -2.14
CA VAL A 16 -20.81 -6.94 -2.26
C VAL A 16 -20.70 -6.57 -3.74
N LYS A 17 -21.07 -5.35 -4.08
CA LYS A 17 -20.96 -4.84 -5.45
C LYS A 17 -19.50 -4.67 -5.82
N PRO A 18 -19.09 -5.04 -7.05
CA PRO A 18 -17.76 -4.74 -7.55
C PRO A 18 -17.49 -3.23 -7.60
N ASN A 19 -16.26 -2.82 -7.36
CA ASN A 19 -15.84 -1.42 -7.48
C ASN A 19 -16.04 -0.88 -8.91
N PHE A 20 -15.92 -1.75 -9.93
CA PHE A 20 -16.14 -1.42 -11.33
C PHE A 20 -17.40 -2.12 -11.85
N LEU A 21 -18.52 -1.41 -11.84
CA LEU A 21 -19.79 -1.95 -12.37
C LEU A 21 -19.89 -1.83 -13.90
N ASN A 22 -19.28 -0.80 -14.48
CA ASN A 22 -19.29 -0.56 -15.91
C ASN A 22 -17.95 0.02 -16.36
N LEU A 23 -17.04 -0.88 -16.76
CA LEU A 23 -15.71 -0.50 -17.21
C LEU A 23 -15.73 0.45 -18.41
N GLN A 24 -16.64 0.22 -19.37
CA GLN A 24 -16.73 1.07 -20.56
C GLN A 24 -17.09 2.51 -20.19
N LYS A 25 -18.11 2.69 -19.35
CA LYS A 25 -18.51 4.02 -18.88
C LYS A 25 -17.34 4.73 -18.16
N ILE A 26 -16.62 4.01 -17.30
CA ILE A 26 -15.47 4.59 -16.57
C ILE A 26 -14.39 5.03 -17.55
N ARG A 27 -14.02 4.19 -18.54
CA ARG A 27 -13.03 4.55 -19.57
C ARG A 27 -13.43 5.78 -20.37
N ASP A 28 -14.72 5.93 -20.68
CA ASP A 28 -15.22 7.04 -21.50
C ASP A 28 -15.33 8.35 -20.70
N THR A 29 -15.44 8.28 -19.37
CA THR A 29 -15.63 9.45 -18.50
C THR A 29 -14.45 9.75 -17.59
N PHE A 30 -13.41 8.91 -17.55
CA PHE A 30 -12.26 9.10 -16.67
C PHE A 30 -11.40 10.27 -17.12
N ALA A 31 -11.12 11.17 -16.19
CA ALA A 31 -10.14 12.22 -16.33
C ALA A 31 -9.15 12.17 -15.17
N TRP A 32 -7.86 12.42 -15.44
CA TRP A 32 -6.83 12.42 -14.40
C TRP A 32 -7.05 13.49 -13.33
N GLU A 33 -7.66 14.60 -13.73
CA GLU A 33 -8.03 15.71 -12.86
C GLU A 33 -9.08 15.35 -11.82
N ASP A 34 -9.82 14.26 -12.03
CA ASP A 34 -10.78 13.77 -11.04
C ASP A 34 -10.08 13.12 -9.85
N LEU A 35 -8.89 12.56 -10.04
CA LEU A 35 -8.08 12.00 -8.94
C LEU A 35 -7.60 13.07 -7.96
N ASP A 36 -7.33 14.28 -8.44
CA ASP A 36 -6.91 15.40 -7.57
C ASP A 36 -7.98 15.75 -6.53
N LYS A 37 -9.26 15.45 -6.82
CA LYS A 37 -10.38 15.66 -5.89
C LYS A 37 -10.49 14.56 -4.83
N GLU A 38 -9.92 13.37 -5.11
CA GLU A 38 -9.96 12.21 -4.21
C GLU A 38 -8.74 12.13 -3.31
N LEU A 39 -7.64 12.76 -3.70
CA LEU A 39 -6.41 12.82 -2.92
C LEU A 39 -6.45 14.03 -1.98
N ASN A 40 -5.97 13.83 -0.74
CA ASN A 40 -5.99 14.92 0.25
C ASN A 40 -4.78 15.86 0.11
N GLY A 41 -3.66 15.35 -0.44
CA GLY A 41 -2.40 16.07 -0.43
C GLY A 41 -1.81 16.21 0.97
N ILE A 42 -0.64 16.84 1.04
CA ILE A 42 0.04 17.15 2.30
C ILE A 42 0.06 18.68 2.51
N GLU A 43 0.19 19.09 3.77
CA GLU A 43 0.33 20.51 4.12
C GLU A 43 1.54 21.12 3.37
N GLY A 44 1.36 22.28 2.78
CA GLY A 44 2.38 22.93 1.94
C GLY A 44 2.35 22.53 0.47
N GLY A 45 1.45 21.64 0.09
CA GLY A 45 1.21 21.20 -1.30
C GLY A 45 1.99 19.96 -1.71
N GLY A 46 1.48 19.29 -2.74
CA GLY A 46 2.00 18.03 -3.27
C GLY A 46 1.35 16.79 -2.66
N PHE A 47 1.79 15.63 -3.16
CA PHE A 47 1.26 14.34 -2.75
C PHE A 47 2.37 13.46 -2.19
N ASN A 48 2.03 12.70 -1.14
CA ASN A 48 2.87 11.63 -0.61
C ASN A 48 2.04 10.36 -0.56
N ILE A 49 2.45 9.34 -1.31
CA ILE A 49 1.68 8.10 -1.44
C ILE A 49 1.47 7.40 -0.09
N SER A 50 2.46 7.45 0.81
CA SER A 50 2.33 6.84 2.14
C SER A 50 1.33 7.59 3.01
N TYR A 51 1.27 8.93 2.91
CA TYR A 51 0.24 9.73 3.56
C TYR A 51 -1.15 9.37 3.04
N GLU A 52 -1.32 9.28 1.72
CA GLU A 52 -2.60 8.93 1.10
C GLU A 52 -3.09 7.52 1.47
N ILE A 53 -2.15 6.57 1.60
CA ILE A 53 -2.49 5.18 1.94
C ILE A 53 -2.81 5.01 3.44
N LEU A 54 -2.09 5.71 4.33
CA LEU A 54 -2.15 5.47 5.77
C LEU A 54 -2.63 6.67 6.58
N ASP A 55 -1.88 7.78 6.53
CA ASP A 55 -1.98 8.82 7.55
C ASP A 55 -3.29 9.60 7.48
N ARG A 56 -3.78 9.87 6.28
CA ARG A 56 -5.07 10.55 6.09
C ARG A 56 -6.23 9.79 6.74
N HIS A 57 -6.10 8.49 6.91
CA HIS A 57 -7.14 7.65 7.49
C HIS A 57 -7.18 7.70 9.02
N ASN A 58 -6.12 8.20 9.68
CA ASN A 58 -6.06 8.28 11.15
C ASN A 58 -7.12 9.19 11.78
N LEU A 59 -7.67 10.12 11.00
CA LEU A 59 -8.75 11.01 11.43
C LEU A 59 -10.14 10.49 11.06
N THR A 60 -10.24 9.27 10.58
CA THR A 60 -11.47 8.64 10.11
C THR A 60 -11.76 7.34 10.86
N PRO A 61 -13.00 6.80 10.83
CA PRO A 61 -13.31 5.48 11.39
C PRO A 61 -12.54 4.32 10.74
N ILE A 62 -11.88 4.56 9.60
CA ILE A 62 -11.07 3.54 8.90
C ILE A 62 -9.81 3.21 9.69
N LYS A 63 -9.30 4.10 10.54
CA LYS A 63 -8.07 3.91 11.32
C LYS A 63 -7.97 2.56 12.04
N ASP A 64 -9.10 2.05 12.53
CA ASP A 64 -9.17 0.82 13.32
C ASP A 64 -9.46 -0.43 12.46
N LYS A 65 -9.65 -0.26 11.13
CA LYS A 65 -9.77 -1.39 10.21
C LYS A 65 -8.41 -2.03 9.98
N ILE A 66 -8.41 -3.34 9.76
CA ILE A 66 -7.20 -4.07 9.39
C ILE A 66 -6.79 -3.64 7.99
N ALA A 67 -5.55 -3.18 7.86
CA ALA A 67 -4.93 -2.76 6.61
C ALA A 67 -4.00 -3.83 6.04
N LEU A 68 -3.42 -4.68 6.91
CA LEU A 68 -2.52 -5.75 6.52
C LEU A 68 -2.83 -7.01 7.31
N TYR A 69 -3.09 -8.10 6.61
CA TYR A 69 -3.03 -9.46 7.11
C TYR A 69 -1.73 -10.08 6.63
N TRP A 70 -0.95 -10.60 7.53
CA TRP A 70 0.26 -11.33 7.20
C TRP A 70 0.17 -12.76 7.71
N GLU A 71 0.63 -13.68 6.88
CA GLU A 71 0.76 -15.10 7.20
C GLU A 71 2.17 -15.56 6.86
N GLY A 72 2.85 -16.08 7.84
CA GLY A 72 4.21 -16.58 7.75
C GLY A 72 4.29 -17.99 7.20
N LYS A 73 5.51 -18.45 6.96
CA LYS A 73 5.78 -19.77 6.37
C LYS A 73 5.36 -20.94 7.27
N ASN A 74 5.36 -20.72 8.59
CA ASN A 74 4.98 -21.73 9.59
C ASN A 74 3.59 -21.43 10.19
N GLU A 75 2.69 -20.84 9.41
CA GLU A 75 1.31 -20.51 9.81
C GLU A 75 1.21 -19.42 10.89
N GLU A 76 2.28 -18.68 11.16
CA GLU A 76 2.21 -17.49 12.02
C GLU A 76 1.35 -16.43 11.34
N THR A 77 0.50 -15.74 12.11
CA THR A 77 -0.36 -14.69 11.58
C THR A 77 -0.24 -13.42 12.38
N GLU A 78 -0.18 -12.30 11.70
CA GLU A 78 -0.24 -10.97 12.29
C GLU A 78 -1.24 -10.08 11.55
N THR A 79 -1.82 -9.15 12.28
CA THR A 79 -2.74 -8.17 11.71
C THR A 79 -2.35 -6.76 12.16
N PHE A 80 -2.41 -5.82 11.23
CA PHE A 80 -2.10 -4.42 11.48
C PHE A 80 -3.26 -3.55 11.00
N THR A 81 -3.72 -2.67 11.86
CA THR A 81 -4.68 -1.64 11.47
C THR A 81 -4.00 -0.53 10.68
N PHE A 82 -4.78 0.36 10.05
CA PHE A 82 -4.22 1.57 9.43
C PHE A 82 -3.44 2.41 10.45
N SER A 83 -3.97 2.52 11.69
CA SER A 83 -3.31 3.24 12.78
C SER A 83 -1.98 2.60 13.18
N ASP A 84 -1.90 1.26 13.24
CA ASP A 84 -0.66 0.57 13.60
C ASP A 84 0.41 0.76 12.55
N LEU A 85 0.07 0.55 11.27
CA LEU A 85 1.00 0.78 10.16
C LEU A 85 1.45 2.22 10.08
N SER A 86 0.56 3.19 10.33
CA SER A 86 0.94 4.61 10.36
C SER A 86 1.98 4.88 11.45
N LYS A 87 1.79 4.35 12.68
CA LYS A 87 2.75 4.51 13.78
C LYS A 87 4.11 3.86 13.46
N LEU A 88 4.09 2.63 12.94
CA LEU A 88 5.31 1.89 12.63
C LEU A 88 6.10 2.55 11.51
N THR A 89 5.42 2.97 10.44
CA THR A 89 6.04 3.66 9.31
C THR A 89 6.56 5.05 9.70
N ASN A 90 5.90 5.76 10.64
CA ASN A 90 6.40 7.02 11.19
C ASN A 90 7.69 6.80 12.00
N ARG A 91 7.74 5.75 12.82
CA ARG A 91 8.97 5.40 13.56
C ARG A 91 10.13 5.13 12.61
N PHE A 92 9.89 4.34 11.56
CA PHE A 92 10.91 4.04 10.58
C PHE A 92 11.34 5.30 9.80
N ALA A 93 10.40 6.15 9.38
CA ALA A 93 10.69 7.42 8.74
C ALA A 93 11.58 8.32 9.64
N ASN A 94 11.29 8.40 10.95
CA ASN A 94 12.11 9.14 11.89
C ASN A 94 13.54 8.57 12.02
N VAL A 95 13.69 7.24 12.00
CA VAL A 95 15.02 6.61 11.97
C VAL A 95 15.79 7.03 10.72
N LEU A 96 15.17 6.99 9.53
CA LEU A 96 15.79 7.42 8.29
C LEU A 96 16.22 8.89 8.34
N THR A 97 15.34 9.75 8.84
CA THR A 97 15.65 11.20 9.02
C THR A 97 16.84 11.40 9.96
N ASN A 98 16.89 10.67 11.07
CA ASN A 98 18.00 10.76 12.03
C ASN A 98 19.33 10.24 11.45
N LEU A 99 19.27 9.34 10.48
CA LEU A 99 20.42 8.85 9.71
C LEU A 99 20.85 9.83 8.60
N GLY A 100 20.15 10.96 8.45
CA GLY A 100 20.48 11.98 7.45
C GLY A 100 19.90 11.69 6.06
N ILE A 101 18.96 10.75 5.95
CA ILE A 101 18.29 10.46 4.68
C ILE A 101 17.36 11.62 4.29
N ASN A 102 17.48 12.05 3.05
CA ASN A 102 16.72 13.15 2.47
C ASN A 102 15.84 12.70 1.31
N LYS A 103 14.96 13.59 0.87
CA LYS A 103 14.13 13.35 -0.32
C LYS A 103 15.01 13.02 -1.55
N GLY A 104 14.69 11.93 -2.22
CA GLY A 104 15.40 11.44 -3.39
C GLY A 104 16.52 10.46 -3.09
N ASP A 105 16.90 10.25 -1.83
CA ASP A 105 17.86 9.22 -1.45
C ASP A 105 17.30 7.83 -1.69
N ARG A 106 18.18 6.89 -2.01
CA ARG A 106 17.82 5.52 -2.37
C ARG A 106 18.04 4.60 -1.19
N ILE A 107 16.99 3.92 -0.74
CA ILE A 107 17.01 2.95 0.35
C ILE A 107 16.74 1.57 -0.22
N PHE A 108 17.73 0.69 -0.09
CA PHE A 108 17.58 -0.71 -0.49
C PHE A 108 17.28 -1.56 0.74
N THR A 109 16.24 -2.40 0.63
CA THR A 109 15.87 -3.37 1.65
C THR A 109 16.15 -4.78 1.15
N TYR A 110 16.78 -5.62 2.00
CA TYR A 110 17.00 -7.03 1.73
C TYR A 110 16.32 -7.84 2.82
N MET A 111 15.07 -8.24 2.57
CA MET A 111 14.20 -8.89 3.55
C MET A 111 13.33 -9.93 2.86
N ASP A 112 12.89 -10.92 3.65
CA ASP A 112 11.82 -11.83 3.26
C ASP A 112 10.46 -11.10 3.23
N ARG A 113 9.40 -11.84 2.91
CA ARG A 113 8.02 -11.32 2.88
C ARG A 113 7.44 -11.22 4.28
N ILE A 114 8.02 -10.35 5.09
CA ILE A 114 7.62 -10.06 6.48
C ILE A 114 6.96 -8.69 6.57
N PRO A 115 6.20 -8.39 7.63
CA PRO A 115 5.52 -7.09 7.79
C PRO A 115 6.47 -5.90 7.71
N GLU A 116 7.71 -6.04 8.17
CA GLU A 116 8.73 -5.00 8.16
C GLU A 116 9.09 -4.56 6.73
N LEU A 117 8.91 -5.41 5.73
CA LEU A 117 9.10 -5.01 4.32
C LEU A 117 8.14 -3.89 3.92
N TYR A 118 6.87 -4.00 4.31
CA TYR A 118 5.85 -2.97 4.04
C TYR A 118 6.10 -1.71 4.87
N ILE A 119 6.52 -1.89 6.14
CA ILE A 119 6.85 -0.77 7.04
C ILE A 119 8.03 0.02 6.49
N SER A 120 9.08 -0.67 6.04
CA SER A 120 10.27 -0.03 5.47
C SER A 120 9.98 0.68 4.16
N LEU A 121 9.20 0.05 3.28
CA LEU A 121 8.76 0.64 2.02
C LEU A 121 7.97 1.93 2.24
N LEU A 122 6.90 1.85 3.04
CA LEU A 122 6.03 3.00 3.27
C LEU A 122 6.73 4.10 4.09
N GLY A 123 7.58 3.73 5.06
CA GLY A 123 8.36 4.71 5.82
C GLY A 123 9.43 5.41 4.97
N THR A 124 10.03 4.71 4.00
CA THR A 124 10.92 5.33 3.01
C THR A 124 10.18 6.34 2.15
N LEU A 125 8.98 5.99 1.68
CA LEU A 125 8.16 6.91 0.88
C LEU A 125 7.69 8.13 1.71
N LYS A 126 7.52 8.00 3.04
CA LYS A 126 7.17 9.13 3.90
C LYS A 126 8.23 10.23 3.90
N VAL A 127 9.51 9.87 3.94
CA VAL A 127 10.61 10.85 3.87
C VAL A 127 10.89 11.32 2.43
N GLY A 128 10.11 10.86 1.45
CA GLY A 128 10.33 11.18 0.05
C GLY A 128 11.52 10.43 -0.55
N GLY A 129 11.98 9.37 0.08
CA GLY A 129 13.03 8.50 -0.42
C GLY A 129 12.55 7.60 -1.57
N VAL A 130 13.50 7.02 -2.28
CA VAL A 130 13.28 6.02 -3.33
C VAL A 130 13.53 4.63 -2.74
N THR A 131 12.52 3.76 -2.76
CA THR A 131 12.65 2.41 -2.22
C THR A 131 13.06 1.42 -3.30
N GLY A 132 13.98 0.51 -2.98
CA GLY A 132 14.45 -0.56 -3.86
C GLY A 132 14.50 -1.90 -3.11
N PRO A 133 13.41 -2.70 -3.10
CA PRO A 133 13.45 -4.02 -2.49
C PRO A 133 14.33 -4.98 -3.31
N LEU A 134 15.24 -5.65 -2.62
CA LEU A 134 16.07 -6.73 -3.17
C LEU A 134 15.47 -8.08 -2.74
N PHE A 135 15.44 -9.02 -3.67
CA PHE A 135 14.84 -10.33 -3.40
C PHE A 135 15.89 -11.31 -2.85
N PRO A 136 15.58 -12.05 -1.75
CA PRO A 136 16.48 -13.04 -1.16
C PRO A 136 16.85 -14.23 -2.06
N LEU A 137 16.17 -14.38 -3.22
CA LEU A 137 16.44 -15.47 -4.16
C LEU A 137 17.84 -15.46 -4.76
N LEU A 138 18.60 -14.37 -4.63
CA LEU A 138 19.98 -14.29 -5.09
C LEU A 138 20.94 -15.19 -4.30
N ASP A 139 20.55 -15.62 -3.09
CA ASP A 139 21.37 -16.47 -2.21
C ASP A 139 21.30 -17.98 -2.56
N ARG A 140 20.41 -18.38 -3.48
CA ARG A 140 20.24 -19.79 -3.90
C ARG A 140 20.97 -20.14 -5.19
N MET A 141 21.78 -19.23 -5.72
CA MET A 141 22.54 -19.42 -6.99
C MET A 141 24.03 -19.64 -6.75
N GLN A 142 24.44 -20.12 -5.56
CA GLN A 142 25.79 -20.63 -5.26
C GLN A 142 25.77 -22.15 -5.19
#